data_ed076cdf77b4f7ef477d37157fb883f8
#
_entry.id   ed076cdf77b4f7ef477d37157fb883f8
#
_cell.length_a   1.000
_cell.length_b   1.000
_cell.length_c   1.000
_cell.angle_alpha   90.00
_cell.angle_beta   90.00
_cell.angle_gamma   90.00
#
_symmetry.space_group_name_H-M   'P 1'
#
loop_
_entity.id
_entity.type
_entity.pdbx_description
1 polymer ?
#
loop_
_entity_poly.entity_id
_entity_poly.type
_entity_poly.pdbx_seq_one_letter_code
_entity_poly.pdbx_strand_id
1 'polypeptide(L)'
;MRKITVIRPYEWYHQSYINIYIDDKEVGKMGSGKTMNFEVTPGTHKVAIKKNLVGFSKPIILDLNENKVIKVSSFKYGWLIGPLFFLVLFGIYYVSIGLLGLERFFLGEVLAFAIVIALFLFFYSRFYFYKIEEVEDDTEFAKECVKATQDS
;
A
#
# COMPACT_ATOMS: atom_id res chain seq x y z
N MET A 1 15.81 25.60 -3.76
CA MET A 1 14.87 24.50 -3.43
C MET A 1 15.27 23.28 -4.23
N ARG A 2 15.07 22.09 -3.72
CA ARG A 2 15.30 20.82 -4.41
C ARG A 2 13.96 20.19 -4.76
N LYS A 3 13.97 19.28 -5.72
CA LYS A 3 12.75 18.69 -6.27
C LYS A 3 12.70 17.20 -5.93
N ILE A 4 11.58 16.75 -5.36
CA ILE A 4 11.23 15.33 -5.26
C ILE A 4 10.19 15.05 -6.33
N THR A 5 10.51 14.18 -7.27
CA THR A 5 9.58 13.68 -8.27
C THR A 5 9.03 12.34 -7.79
N VAL A 6 7.74 12.29 -7.56
CA VAL A 6 7.05 11.06 -7.16
C VAL A 6 6.34 10.48 -8.37
N ILE A 7 6.68 9.25 -8.74
CA ILE A 7 6.09 8.52 -9.86
C ILE A 7 5.28 7.35 -9.33
N ARG A 8 4.02 7.27 -9.72
CA ARG A 8 3.18 6.11 -9.47
C ARG A 8 2.75 5.49 -10.80
N PRO A 9 3.26 4.29 -11.15
CA PRO A 9 2.85 3.58 -12.36
C PRO A 9 1.34 3.33 -12.38
N TYR A 10 0.80 3.14 -13.57
CA TYR A 10 -0.60 2.73 -13.69
C TYR A 10 -0.77 1.29 -13.19
N GLU A 11 -1.67 1.12 -12.23
CA GLU A 11 -2.00 -0.18 -11.64
C GLU A 11 -3.52 -0.38 -11.72
N TRP A 12 -3.98 -1.21 -12.68
CA TRP A 12 -5.41 -1.46 -12.93
C TRP A 12 -6.14 -2.00 -11.70
N TYR A 13 -5.44 -2.75 -10.83
CA TYR A 13 -5.97 -3.35 -9.60
C TYR A 13 -5.93 -2.39 -8.40
N HIS A 14 -5.35 -1.21 -8.53
CA HIS A 14 -5.19 -0.27 -7.42
C HIS A 14 -5.34 1.20 -7.86
N GLN A 15 -6.53 1.57 -8.33
CA GLN A 15 -6.82 2.90 -8.87
C GLN A 15 -7.09 3.98 -7.82
N SER A 16 -7.13 3.61 -6.54
CA SER A 16 -7.44 4.55 -5.46
C SER A 16 -6.35 5.61 -5.24
N TYR A 17 -6.76 6.78 -4.77
CA TYR A 17 -5.83 7.83 -4.37
C TYR A 17 -5.01 7.44 -3.15
N ILE A 18 -3.76 7.91 -3.12
CA ILE A 18 -2.84 7.83 -2.00
C ILE A 18 -2.46 9.23 -1.56
N ASN A 19 -2.22 9.42 -0.27
CA ASN A 19 -1.74 10.67 0.29
C ASN A 19 -0.23 10.58 0.49
N ILE A 20 0.49 11.60 0.05
CA ILE A 20 1.94 11.72 0.16
C ILE A 20 2.25 12.60 1.36
N TYR A 21 3.14 12.14 2.21
CA TYR A 21 3.59 12.85 3.39
C TYR A 21 5.09 13.10 3.28
N ILE A 22 5.50 14.34 3.53
CA ILE A 22 6.90 14.74 3.69
C ILE A 22 7.01 15.36 5.08
N ASP A 23 7.91 14.83 5.91
CA ASP A 23 8.11 15.24 7.30
C ASP A 23 6.80 15.24 8.11
N ASP A 24 6.04 14.16 7.96
CA ASP A 24 4.75 13.94 8.60
C ASP A 24 3.62 14.94 8.20
N LYS A 25 3.86 15.82 7.21
CA LYS A 25 2.86 16.73 6.65
C LYS A 25 2.33 16.18 5.34
N GLU A 26 1.01 16.20 5.16
CA GLU A 26 0.39 15.86 3.89
C GLU A 26 0.68 16.95 2.86
N VAL A 27 1.38 16.57 1.78
CA VAL A 27 1.76 17.50 0.70
C VAL A 27 0.94 17.32 -0.56
N GLY A 28 0.23 16.21 -0.71
CA GLY A 28 -0.63 16.01 -1.85
C GLY A 28 -1.28 14.64 -1.92
N LYS A 29 -2.22 14.50 -2.88
CA LYS A 29 -2.92 13.25 -3.21
C LYS A 29 -2.60 12.84 -4.63
N MET A 30 -2.27 11.57 -4.83
CA MET A 30 -1.86 11.03 -6.11
C MET A 30 -2.74 9.85 -6.53
N GLY A 31 -3.25 9.88 -7.77
CA GLY A 31 -3.90 8.74 -8.41
C GLY A 31 -2.91 7.77 -9.05
N SER A 32 -3.41 6.62 -9.51
CA SER A 32 -2.63 5.66 -10.30
C SER A 32 -2.26 6.27 -11.67
N GLY A 33 -1.06 5.98 -12.18
CA GLY A 33 -0.56 6.50 -13.45
C GLY A 33 -0.19 7.99 -13.43
N LYS A 34 0.04 8.59 -12.27
CA LYS A 34 0.36 10.02 -12.15
C LYS A 34 1.80 10.23 -11.68
N THR A 35 2.33 11.40 -12.06
CA THR A 35 3.61 11.92 -11.58
C THR A 35 3.38 13.27 -10.92
N MET A 36 3.97 13.48 -9.76
CA MET A 36 3.88 14.74 -9.01
C MET A 36 5.26 15.21 -8.58
N ASN A 37 5.43 16.54 -8.54
CA ASN A 37 6.67 17.18 -8.17
C ASN A 37 6.45 18.01 -6.91
N PHE A 38 7.34 17.88 -5.95
CA PHE A 38 7.34 18.64 -4.71
C PHE A 38 8.65 19.39 -4.55
N GLU A 39 8.57 20.66 -4.26
CA GLU A 39 9.74 21.47 -3.92
C GLU A 39 9.97 21.44 -2.43
N VAL A 40 11.20 21.10 -2.03
CA VAL A 40 11.60 20.94 -0.62
C VAL A 40 12.92 21.66 -0.39
N THR A 41 13.18 22.02 0.84
CA THR A 41 14.49 22.55 1.25
C THR A 41 15.57 21.48 1.10
N PRO A 42 16.84 21.84 0.84
CA PRO A 42 17.94 20.88 0.96
C PRO A 42 18.03 20.32 2.36
N GLY A 43 18.36 19.03 2.49
CA GLY A 43 18.50 18.35 3.79
C GLY A 43 17.88 16.96 3.77
N THR A 44 17.79 16.36 4.95
CA THR A 44 17.22 15.02 5.13
C THR A 44 15.72 15.11 5.37
N HIS A 45 14.93 14.44 4.55
CA HIS A 45 13.47 14.43 4.63
C HIS A 45 12.93 13.01 4.73
N LYS A 46 11.86 12.85 5.51
CA LYS A 46 11.13 11.61 5.67
C LYS A 46 9.94 11.59 4.73
N VAL A 47 9.92 10.66 3.79
CA VAL A 47 8.78 10.48 2.86
C VAL A 47 8.00 9.24 3.22
N ALA A 48 6.69 9.37 3.30
CA ALA A 48 5.75 8.28 3.59
C ALA A 48 4.49 8.38 2.74
N ILE A 49 3.88 7.24 2.46
CA ILE A 49 2.62 7.13 1.73
C ILE A 49 1.57 6.56 2.68
N LYS A 50 0.38 7.14 2.65
CA LYS A 50 -0.78 6.63 3.41
C LYS A 50 -2.01 6.61 2.51
N LYS A 51 -2.86 5.61 2.70
CA LYS A 51 -4.17 5.51 2.08
C LYS A 51 -5.24 5.42 3.14
N ASN A 52 -5.88 6.55 3.45
CA ASN A 52 -6.92 6.65 4.50
C ASN A 52 -6.49 5.94 5.80
N LEU A 53 -7.41 5.09 6.35
CA LEU A 53 -7.17 4.32 7.58
C LEU A 53 -6.37 3.03 7.36
N VAL A 54 -6.24 2.58 6.11
CA VAL A 54 -5.66 1.27 5.77
C VAL A 54 -4.67 1.46 4.62
N GLY A 55 -3.51 0.87 4.75
CA GLY A 55 -2.49 0.92 3.71
C GLY A 55 -1.46 2.04 3.94
N PHE A 56 -0.34 1.62 4.50
CA PHE A 56 0.81 2.48 4.77
C PHE A 56 2.00 2.00 3.95
N SER A 57 2.95 2.89 3.69
CA SER A 57 4.29 2.49 3.28
C SER A 57 5.23 2.51 4.48
N LYS A 58 6.30 1.74 4.41
CA LYS A 58 7.46 2.00 5.25
C LYS A 58 8.01 3.37 4.86
N PRO A 59 8.22 4.30 5.80
CA PRO A 59 8.81 5.59 5.48
C PRO A 59 10.25 5.40 4.98
N ILE A 60 10.67 6.21 4.01
CA ILE A 60 12.05 6.31 3.57
C ILE A 60 12.62 7.65 4.00
N ILE A 61 13.92 7.66 4.26
CA ILE A 61 14.68 8.88 4.55
C ILE A 61 15.49 9.20 3.31
N LEU A 62 15.26 10.37 2.75
CA LEU A 62 15.95 10.87 1.56
C LEU A 62 16.88 12.02 1.94
N ASP A 63 18.11 11.95 1.48
CA ASP A 63 19.03 13.07 1.54
C ASP A 63 18.94 13.88 0.25
N LEU A 64 18.40 15.10 0.36
CA LEU A 64 18.11 15.98 -0.79
C LEU A 64 19.24 16.97 -1.04
N ASN A 65 20.45 16.49 -1.23
CA ASN A 65 21.56 17.29 -1.76
C ASN A 65 21.39 17.55 -3.27
N GLU A 66 20.60 16.71 -3.94
CA GLU A 66 20.22 16.78 -5.37
C GLU A 66 18.74 16.49 -5.56
N ASN A 67 18.23 16.63 -6.79
CA ASN A 67 16.88 16.23 -7.11
C ASN A 67 16.76 14.71 -7.06
N LYS A 68 15.67 14.21 -6.48
CA LYS A 68 15.44 12.76 -6.31
C LYS A 68 14.15 12.34 -6.97
N VAL A 69 14.18 11.16 -7.57
CA VAL A 69 13.01 10.51 -8.16
C VAL A 69 12.65 9.29 -7.29
N ILE A 70 11.40 9.20 -6.90
CA ILE A 70 10.90 8.07 -6.14
C ILE A 70 9.74 7.41 -6.86
N LYS A 71 9.75 6.09 -6.89
CA LYS A 71 8.68 5.24 -7.43
C LYS A 71 7.85 4.69 -6.29
N VAL A 72 6.54 4.83 -6.42
CA VAL A 72 5.58 4.24 -5.50
C VAL A 72 4.87 3.10 -6.19
N SER A 73 5.04 1.88 -5.69
CA SER A 73 4.34 0.70 -6.19
C SER A 73 3.48 0.09 -5.10
N SER A 74 2.35 -0.53 -5.48
CA SER A 74 1.53 -1.29 -4.54
C SER A 74 1.93 -2.76 -4.53
N PHE A 75 1.63 -3.44 -3.41
CA PHE A 75 1.87 -4.87 -3.31
C PHE A 75 0.90 -5.63 -4.23
N LYS A 76 1.43 -6.21 -5.30
CA LYS A 76 0.66 -6.83 -6.39
C LYS A 76 -0.33 -7.90 -5.93
N TYR A 77 0.00 -8.65 -4.88
CA TYR A 77 -0.81 -9.76 -4.38
C TYR A 77 -1.63 -9.41 -3.12
N GLY A 78 -1.65 -8.15 -2.71
CA GLY A 78 -2.37 -7.71 -1.51
C GLY A 78 -3.86 -8.07 -1.53
N TRP A 79 -4.50 -8.09 -2.69
CA TRP A 79 -5.90 -8.45 -2.86
C TRP A 79 -6.18 -9.94 -2.63
N LEU A 80 -5.18 -10.83 -2.78
CA LEU A 80 -5.33 -12.27 -2.56
C LEU A 80 -5.26 -12.65 -1.08
N ILE A 81 -4.69 -11.81 -0.23
CA ILE A 81 -4.51 -12.11 1.20
C ILE A 81 -5.86 -12.35 1.87
N GLY A 82 -6.87 -11.53 1.56
CA GLY A 82 -8.21 -11.68 2.11
C GLY A 82 -8.88 -13.00 1.75
N PRO A 83 -9.09 -13.31 0.46
CA PRO A 83 -9.68 -14.57 0.04
C PRO A 83 -8.91 -15.81 0.55
N LEU A 84 -7.59 -15.78 0.51
CA LEU A 84 -6.76 -16.90 0.99
C LEU A 84 -6.94 -17.13 2.50
N PHE A 85 -6.99 -16.07 3.28
CA PHE A 85 -7.24 -16.14 4.72
C PHE A 85 -8.62 -16.77 5.02
N PHE A 86 -9.68 -16.35 4.32
CA PHE A 86 -11.02 -16.94 4.47
C PHE A 86 -11.07 -18.40 4.03
N LEU A 87 -10.36 -18.78 2.97
CA LEU A 87 -10.26 -20.16 2.51
C LEU A 87 -9.65 -21.08 3.60
N VAL A 88 -8.55 -20.62 4.20
CA VAL A 88 -7.89 -21.35 5.31
C VAL A 88 -8.82 -21.51 6.51
N LEU A 89 -9.52 -20.45 6.91
CA LEU A 89 -10.46 -20.51 8.03
C LEU A 89 -11.63 -21.43 7.75
N PHE A 90 -12.19 -21.37 6.54
CA PHE A 90 -13.27 -22.27 6.13
C PHE A 90 -12.82 -23.72 6.14
N GLY A 91 -11.59 -24.00 5.68
CA GLY A 91 -10.98 -25.33 5.73
C GLY A 91 -10.86 -25.85 7.17
N ILE A 92 -10.30 -25.04 8.08
CA ILE A 92 -10.17 -25.38 9.51
C ILE A 92 -11.54 -25.65 10.12
N TYR A 93 -12.53 -24.80 9.84
CA TYR A 93 -13.89 -24.96 10.35
C TYR A 93 -14.53 -26.30 9.90
N TYR A 94 -14.46 -26.63 8.61
CA TYR A 94 -15.02 -27.89 8.09
C TYR A 94 -14.31 -29.12 8.64
N VAL A 95 -12.99 -29.05 8.74
CA VAL A 95 -12.20 -30.17 9.34
C VAL A 95 -12.56 -30.36 10.81
N SER A 96 -12.73 -29.28 11.56
CA SER A 96 -13.10 -29.35 12.98
C SER A 96 -14.49 -30.01 13.20
N ILE A 97 -15.47 -29.66 12.36
CA ILE A 97 -16.80 -30.30 12.46
C ILE A 97 -16.77 -31.74 11.99
N GLY A 98 -16.09 -32.03 10.88
CA GLY A 98 -16.07 -33.36 10.28
C GLY A 98 -15.27 -34.38 11.05
N LEU A 99 -14.10 -34.02 11.58
CA LEU A 99 -13.19 -34.94 12.28
C LEU A 99 -13.41 -35.00 13.78
N LEU A 100 -13.77 -33.87 14.41
CA LEU A 100 -13.89 -33.79 15.86
C LEU A 100 -15.34 -34.00 16.36
N GLY A 101 -16.31 -34.10 15.46
CA GLY A 101 -17.71 -34.31 15.79
C GLY A 101 -18.29 -33.22 16.70
N LEU A 102 -17.77 -31.98 16.59
CA LEU A 102 -18.22 -30.89 17.42
C LEU A 102 -19.69 -30.55 17.11
N GLU A 103 -20.53 -30.59 18.16
CA GLU A 103 -21.90 -30.12 18.03
C GLU A 103 -21.95 -28.62 17.62
N ARG A 104 -22.90 -28.30 16.75
CA ARG A 104 -23.05 -26.93 16.26
C ARG A 104 -23.64 -26.02 17.34
N PHE A 105 -22.82 -25.20 17.93
CA PHE A 105 -23.25 -24.10 18.80
C PHE A 105 -23.33 -22.80 17.96
N PHE A 106 -24.47 -22.52 17.36
CA PHE A 106 -24.68 -21.40 16.47
C PHE A 106 -24.16 -20.05 17.00
N LEU A 107 -24.44 -19.73 18.27
CA LEU A 107 -23.96 -18.50 18.92
C LEU A 107 -22.43 -18.48 19.09
N GLY A 108 -21.82 -19.58 19.46
CA GLY A 108 -20.38 -19.69 19.62
C GLY A 108 -19.64 -19.54 18.28
N GLU A 109 -20.20 -20.10 17.22
CA GLU A 109 -19.65 -19.99 15.86
C GLU A 109 -19.67 -18.56 15.36
N VAL A 110 -20.80 -17.84 15.53
CA VAL A 110 -20.93 -16.44 15.12
C VAL A 110 -19.93 -15.55 15.87
N LEU A 111 -19.76 -15.77 17.16
CA LEU A 111 -18.81 -15.01 17.99
C LEU A 111 -17.37 -15.30 17.59
N ALA A 112 -17.00 -16.55 17.35
CA ALA A 112 -15.68 -16.94 16.87
C ALA A 112 -15.36 -16.30 15.50
N PHE A 113 -16.32 -16.34 14.57
CA PHE A 113 -16.18 -15.69 13.26
C PHE A 113 -15.98 -14.17 13.37
N ALA A 114 -16.76 -13.51 14.23
CA ALA A 114 -16.63 -12.07 14.46
C ALA A 114 -15.26 -11.69 15.02
N ILE A 115 -14.73 -12.47 15.98
CA ILE A 115 -13.39 -12.26 16.55
C ILE A 115 -12.31 -12.43 15.47
N VAL A 116 -12.42 -13.48 14.67
CA VAL A 116 -11.45 -13.74 13.61
C VAL A 116 -11.47 -12.66 12.55
N ILE A 117 -12.63 -12.17 12.14
CA ILE A 117 -12.77 -11.05 11.22
C ILE A 117 -12.13 -9.78 11.83
N ALA A 118 -12.40 -9.50 13.10
CA ALA A 118 -11.83 -8.34 13.79
C ALA A 118 -10.30 -8.40 13.85
N LEU A 119 -9.73 -9.57 14.19
CA LEU A 119 -8.29 -9.80 14.20
C LEU A 119 -7.70 -9.67 12.78
N PHE A 120 -8.36 -10.24 11.78
CA PHE A 120 -7.93 -10.11 10.39
C PHE A 120 -7.89 -8.63 9.96
N LEU A 121 -8.95 -7.86 10.20
CA LEU A 121 -9.01 -6.45 9.87
C LEU A 121 -7.92 -5.65 10.62
N PHE A 122 -7.68 -5.99 11.89
CA PHE A 122 -6.63 -5.36 12.69
C PHE A 122 -5.23 -5.62 12.10
N PHE A 123 -4.89 -6.88 11.80
CA PHE A 123 -3.61 -7.21 11.19
C PHE A 123 -3.51 -6.69 9.77
N TYR A 124 -4.58 -6.84 8.96
CA TYR A 124 -4.62 -6.35 7.59
C TYR A 124 -4.41 -4.84 7.50
N SER A 125 -4.95 -4.07 8.44
CA SER A 125 -4.75 -2.61 8.49
C SER A 125 -3.31 -2.20 8.76
N ARG A 126 -2.48 -3.09 9.34
CA ARG A 126 -1.06 -2.86 9.63
C ARG A 126 -0.12 -3.32 8.52
N PHE A 127 -0.60 -3.95 7.49
CA PHE A 127 0.24 -4.35 6.35
C PHE A 127 0.71 -3.13 5.55
N TYR A 128 2.01 -3.12 5.21
CA TYR A 128 2.58 -2.13 4.31
C TYR A 128 2.20 -2.48 2.87
N PHE A 129 1.16 -1.83 2.35
CA PHE A 129 0.67 -2.08 0.99
C PHE A 129 1.46 -1.35 -0.08
N TYR A 130 2.23 -0.33 0.29
CA TYR A 130 2.99 0.47 -0.64
C TYR A 130 4.47 0.35 -0.38
N LYS A 131 5.23 0.17 -1.45
CA LYS A 131 6.69 0.20 -1.46
C LYS A 131 7.13 1.50 -2.10
N ILE A 132 8.05 2.19 -1.45
CA ILE A 132 8.71 3.38 -1.97
C ILE A 132 10.14 2.96 -2.32
N GLU A 133 10.55 3.24 -3.54
CA GLU A 133 11.90 2.97 -4.04
C GLU A 133 12.47 4.25 -4.62
N GLU A 134 13.72 4.56 -4.29
CA GLU A 134 14.47 5.60 -4.96
C GLU A 134 14.90 5.07 -6.33
N VAL A 135 14.71 5.87 -7.37
CA VAL A 135 15.06 5.52 -8.75
C VAL A 135 16.04 6.57 -9.26
N GLU A 136 17.12 6.13 -9.87
CA GLU A 136 18.04 7.05 -10.54
C GLU A 136 17.33 7.74 -11.72
N ASP A 137 17.53 9.06 -11.84
CA ASP A 137 16.82 9.94 -12.78
C ASP A 137 17.02 9.56 -14.26
N ASP A 138 18.07 8.79 -14.56
CA ASP A 138 18.46 8.37 -15.92
C ASP A 138 17.78 7.07 -16.40
N THR A 139 16.93 6.45 -15.58
CA THR A 139 16.34 5.18 -15.99
C THR A 139 15.30 5.40 -17.09
N GLU A 140 15.35 4.54 -18.10
CA GLU A 140 14.39 4.44 -19.22
C GLU A 140 12.93 4.45 -18.73
N PHE A 141 12.70 3.94 -17.52
CA PHE A 141 11.42 3.93 -16.82
C PHE A 141 10.89 5.34 -16.47
N ALA A 142 11.76 6.26 -16.02
CA ALA A 142 11.35 7.64 -15.73
C ALA A 142 10.89 8.35 -17.01
N LYS A 143 11.58 8.11 -18.12
CA LYS A 143 11.24 8.64 -19.45
C LYS A 143 9.93 8.06 -19.97
N GLU A 144 9.67 6.79 -19.78
CA GLU A 144 8.45 6.10 -20.22
C GLU A 144 7.21 6.59 -19.45
N CYS A 145 7.33 6.77 -18.11
CA CYS A 145 6.26 7.31 -17.29
C CYS A 145 5.93 8.79 -17.61
N VAL A 146 6.93 9.61 -17.89
CA VAL A 146 6.73 11.01 -18.31
C VAL A 146 6.02 11.07 -19.66
N LYS A 147 6.39 10.20 -20.61
CA LYS A 147 5.78 10.13 -21.94
C LYS A 147 4.31 9.69 -21.86
N ALA A 148 4.00 8.69 -21.06
CA ALA A 148 2.62 8.22 -20.86
C ALA A 148 1.71 9.25 -20.16
N THR A 149 2.30 10.24 -19.47
CA THR A 149 1.54 11.31 -18.79
C THR A 149 1.28 12.51 -19.71
N GLN A 150 2.04 12.65 -20.80
CA GLN A 150 1.83 13.72 -21.80
C GLN A 150 0.78 13.36 -22.86
N ASP A 151 0.54 12.06 -23.06
CA ASP A 151 -0.39 11.54 -24.07
C ASP A 151 -1.82 11.31 -23.51
N SER A 152 -2.12 11.72 -22.28
CA SER A 152 -3.41 11.61 -21.61
C SER A 152 -3.97 12.97 -21.21
#